data_1a30edbc9c4c371f4599441e9393106c
#
_entry.id   1a30edbc9c4c371f4599441e9393106c
#
_cell.length_a   1.000
_cell.length_b   1.000
_cell.length_c   1.000
_cell.angle_alpha   90.00
_cell.angle_beta   90.00
_cell.angle_gamma   90.00
#
_symmetry.space_group_name_H-M   'P 1'
#
loop_
_entity.id
_entity.type
_entity.pdbx_description
1 polymer ?
#
loop_
_entity_poly.entity_id
_entity_poly.type
_entity_poly.pdbx_seq_one_letter_code
_entity_poly.pdbx_strand_id
1 'polypeptide(L)'
;MFKSLLTDKEKSLLTITENETIRDALIKINLNLQKCIIVVDKLNRLKGAISDGDIRRALLKGLTLESKINKIYNKKNIIYFNEKNFSLTKAKKKIIKNYYNTFIGIIPIVNKKNIIKDFFTIKSLDST
;
A
#
# COMPACT_ATOMS: atom_id res chain seq x y z
N MET A 1 19.86 4.62 -8.60
CA MET A 1 18.41 4.51 -8.42
C MET A 1 18.10 3.63 -7.20
N PHE A 2 17.10 4.02 -6.43
CA PHE A 2 16.70 3.23 -5.26
C PHE A 2 16.20 1.85 -5.67
N LYS A 3 16.62 0.84 -4.93
CA LYS A 3 16.14 -0.52 -5.10
C LYS A 3 15.93 -1.12 -3.72
N SER A 4 14.71 -1.59 -3.45
CA SER A 4 14.39 -2.21 -2.17
C SER A 4 15.04 -3.60 -2.07
N LEU A 5 15.14 -4.09 -0.83
CA LEU A 5 15.60 -5.46 -0.57
C LEU A 5 14.44 -6.45 -0.51
N LEU A 6 13.24 -6.01 -0.88
CA LEU A 6 12.06 -6.86 -0.85
C LEU A 6 12.13 -7.94 -1.94
N THR A 7 11.78 -9.17 -1.57
CA THR A 7 11.65 -10.26 -2.54
C THR A 7 10.38 -10.07 -3.37
N ASP A 8 10.28 -10.78 -4.49
CA ASP A 8 9.06 -10.76 -5.31
C ASP A 8 7.85 -11.24 -4.52
N LYS A 9 8.04 -12.24 -3.66
CA LYS A 9 6.98 -12.74 -2.78
C LYS A 9 6.52 -11.65 -1.81
N GLU A 10 7.46 -10.94 -1.18
CA GLU A 10 7.12 -9.85 -0.27
C GLU A 10 6.38 -8.74 -1.01
N LYS A 11 6.83 -8.36 -2.21
CA LYS A 11 6.17 -7.34 -3.01
C LYS A 11 4.74 -7.75 -3.39
N SER A 12 4.51 -9.04 -3.68
CA SER A 12 3.17 -9.52 -4.05
C SER A 12 2.16 -9.40 -2.91
N LEU A 13 2.63 -9.35 -1.66
CA LEU A 13 1.77 -9.16 -0.50
C LEU A 13 1.46 -7.69 -0.22
N LEU A 14 2.06 -6.76 -0.97
CA LEU A 14 1.86 -5.33 -0.77
C LEU A 14 0.77 -4.74 -1.68
N THR A 15 0.28 -5.51 -2.65
CA THR A 15 -0.73 -5.02 -3.61
C THR A 15 -1.93 -5.95 -3.70
N ILE A 16 -3.04 -5.36 -4.14
CA ILE A 16 -4.28 -6.09 -4.38
C ILE A 16 -5.02 -5.40 -5.53
N THR A 17 -5.80 -6.16 -6.31
CA THR A 17 -6.61 -5.59 -7.39
C THR A 17 -8.03 -5.30 -6.93
N GLU A 18 -8.70 -4.41 -7.64
CA GLU A 18 -10.04 -3.90 -7.26
C GLU A 18 -11.12 -4.99 -7.19
N ASN A 19 -10.92 -6.09 -7.90
CA ASN A 19 -11.92 -7.17 -7.96
C ASN A 19 -11.82 -8.16 -6.80
N GLU A 20 -10.78 -8.04 -6.00
CA GLU A 20 -10.60 -8.94 -4.86
C GLU A 20 -11.47 -8.50 -3.68
N THR A 21 -11.58 -9.35 -2.68
CA THR A 21 -12.48 -9.15 -1.56
C THR A 21 -11.77 -8.57 -0.33
N ILE A 22 -12.58 -8.11 0.63
CA ILE A 22 -12.07 -7.70 1.93
C ILE A 22 -11.29 -8.84 2.59
N ARG A 23 -11.77 -10.08 2.45
CA ARG A 23 -11.06 -11.26 2.96
C ARG A 23 -9.65 -11.34 2.38
N ASP A 24 -9.51 -11.20 1.06
CA ASP A 24 -8.21 -11.25 0.40
C ASP A 24 -7.27 -10.14 0.90
N ALA A 25 -7.82 -8.94 1.10
CA ALA A 25 -7.04 -7.82 1.64
C ALA A 25 -6.54 -8.11 3.05
N LEU A 26 -7.41 -8.63 3.92
CA LEU A 26 -7.02 -8.97 5.29
C LEU A 26 -5.94 -10.04 5.35
N ILE A 27 -6.04 -11.05 4.49
CA ILE A 27 -5.02 -12.11 4.42
C ILE A 27 -3.66 -11.49 4.08
N LYS A 28 -3.61 -10.63 3.05
CA LYS A 28 -2.36 -10.00 2.65
C LYS A 28 -1.83 -9.02 3.69
N ILE A 29 -2.69 -8.21 4.30
CA ILE A 29 -2.29 -7.28 5.36
C ILE A 29 -1.73 -8.03 6.55
N ASN A 30 -2.35 -9.14 6.93
CA ASN A 30 -1.86 -9.97 8.02
C ASN A 30 -0.47 -10.54 7.74
N LEU A 31 -0.20 -10.87 6.47
CA LEU A 31 1.08 -11.43 6.07
C LEU A 31 2.17 -10.38 5.86
N ASN A 32 1.81 -9.18 5.38
CA ASN A 32 2.80 -8.16 5.08
C ASN A 32 3.20 -7.32 6.30
N LEU A 33 2.42 -7.34 7.36
CA LEU A 33 2.68 -6.65 8.63
C LEU A 33 2.79 -5.13 8.52
N GLN A 34 2.30 -4.54 7.43
CA GLN A 34 2.38 -3.09 7.20
C GLN A 34 1.10 -2.34 7.56
N LYS A 35 0.06 -3.07 7.98
CA LYS A 35 -1.26 -2.53 8.37
C LYS A 35 -2.02 -1.84 7.25
N CYS A 36 -1.58 -2.04 6.02
CA CYS A 36 -2.23 -1.49 4.84
C CYS A 36 -1.85 -2.29 3.60
N ILE A 37 -2.52 -1.99 2.50
CA ILE A 37 -2.24 -2.62 1.21
C ILE A 37 -2.51 -1.59 0.10
N ILE A 38 -1.75 -1.68 -0.97
CA ILE A 38 -1.86 -0.78 -2.11
C ILE A 38 -2.78 -1.40 -3.16
N VAL A 39 -3.73 -0.63 -3.65
CA VAL A 39 -4.66 -1.07 -4.67
C VAL A 39 -4.12 -0.73 -6.06
N VAL A 40 -4.09 -1.72 -6.93
CA VAL A 40 -3.60 -1.56 -8.30
C VAL A 40 -4.65 -2.06 -9.30
N ASP A 41 -4.50 -1.65 -10.56
CA ASP A 41 -5.30 -2.20 -11.64
C ASP A 41 -4.58 -3.38 -12.32
N LYS A 42 -5.13 -3.90 -13.40
CA LYS A 42 -4.57 -5.05 -14.12
C LYS A 42 -3.20 -4.78 -14.73
N LEU A 43 -2.86 -3.52 -14.94
CA LEU A 43 -1.57 -3.11 -15.48
C LEU A 43 -0.57 -2.70 -14.40
N ASN A 44 -0.89 -3.02 -13.15
CA ASN A 44 -0.07 -2.67 -11.98
C ASN A 44 0.07 -1.16 -11.79
N ARG A 45 -0.92 -0.39 -12.21
CA ARG A 45 -0.96 1.06 -11.98
C ARG A 45 -1.57 1.35 -10.62
N LEU A 46 -1.00 2.33 -9.93
CA LEU A 46 -1.46 2.75 -8.61
C LEU A 46 -2.89 3.32 -8.69
N LYS A 47 -3.80 2.78 -7.88
CA LYS A 47 -5.18 3.21 -7.81
C LYS A 47 -5.55 3.80 -6.45
N GLY A 48 -4.99 3.26 -5.39
CA GLY A 48 -5.35 3.71 -4.06
C GLY A 48 -4.66 2.89 -2.98
N ALA A 49 -5.17 3.01 -1.77
CA ALA A 49 -4.67 2.26 -0.62
C ALA A 49 -5.82 1.92 0.33
N ILE A 50 -5.66 0.85 1.07
CA ILE A 50 -6.61 0.43 2.10
C ILE A 50 -5.82 0.20 3.38
N SER A 51 -6.22 0.86 4.46
CA SER A 51 -5.65 0.60 5.78
C SER A 51 -6.50 -0.42 6.53
N ASP A 52 -5.90 -0.99 7.57
CA ASP A 52 -6.61 -1.87 8.49
C ASP A 52 -7.85 -1.18 9.07
N GLY A 53 -7.75 0.11 9.38
CA GLY A 53 -8.88 0.89 9.87
C GLY A 53 -9.99 1.07 8.85
N ASP A 54 -9.65 1.24 7.56
CA ASP A 54 -10.65 1.32 6.50
C ASP A 54 -11.50 0.06 6.45
N ILE A 55 -10.87 -1.09 6.62
CA ILE A 55 -11.57 -2.38 6.62
C ILE A 55 -12.49 -2.50 7.84
N ARG A 56 -12.00 -2.14 9.03
CA ARG A 56 -12.83 -2.19 10.24
C ARG A 56 -14.07 -1.32 10.08
N ARG A 57 -13.91 -0.10 9.57
CA ARG A 57 -15.04 0.81 9.34
C ARG A 57 -16.02 0.25 8.32
N ALA A 58 -15.52 -0.38 7.27
CA ALA A 58 -16.38 -1.00 6.25
C ALA A 58 -17.23 -2.14 6.85
N LEU A 59 -16.61 -2.99 7.65
CA LEU A 59 -17.32 -4.09 8.31
C LEU A 59 -18.38 -3.55 9.29
N LEU A 60 -18.06 -2.49 10.02
CA LEU A 60 -19.01 -1.86 10.94
C LEU A 60 -20.21 -1.23 10.20
N LYS A 61 -20.03 -0.83 8.96
CA LYS A 61 -21.09 -0.28 8.13
C LYS A 61 -21.93 -1.34 7.42
N GLY A 62 -21.64 -2.61 7.63
CA GLY A 62 -22.43 -3.70 7.09
C GLY A 62 -21.83 -4.43 5.90
N LEU A 63 -20.63 -4.04 5.43
CA LEU A 63 -19.95 -4.84 4.42
C LEU A 63 -19.50 -6.16 5.04
N THR A 64 -19.24 -7.15 4.20
CA THR A 64 -18.81 -8.47 4.65
C THR A 64 -17.42 -8.80 4.11
N LEU A 65 -16.84 -9.89 4.58
CA LEU A 65 -15.55 -10.36 4.08
C LEU A 65 -15.59 -10.67 2.58
N GLU A 66 -16.76 -10.96 2.04
CA GLU A 66 -16.92 -11.27 0.61
C GLU A 66 -17.20 -10.03 -0.24
N SER A 67 -17.33 -8.86 0.37
CA SER A 67 -17.51 -7.60 -0.37
C SER A 67 -16.24 -7.26 -1.13
N LYS A 68 -16.42 -6.69 -2.34
CA LYS A 68 -15.28 -6.26 -3.17
C LYS A 68 -14.63 -5.01 -2.60
N ILE A 69 -13.30 -4.91 -2.71
CA ILE A 69 -12.57 -3.78 -2.15
C ILE A 69 -12.73 -2.49 -2.94
N ASN A 70 -13.27 -2.56 -4.18
CA ASN A 70 -13.47 -1.36 -5.00
C ASN A 70 -14.39 -0.32 -4.35
N LYS A 71 -15.14 -0.70 -3.32
CA LYS A 71 -16.07 0.19 -2.61
C LYS A 71 -15.41 0.92 -1.43
N ILE A 72 -14.23 0.51 -1.02
CA ILE A 72 -13.69 0.99 0.25
C ILE A 72 -12.28 1.58 0.17
N TYR A 73 -11.57 1.43 -0.95
CA TYR A 73 -10.21 1.94 -1.01
C TYR A 73 -10.19 3.46 -1.17
N ASN A 74 -9.18 4.06 -0.57
CA ASN A 74 -8.98 5.51 -0.59
C ASN A 74 -8.17 5.89 -1.84
N LYS A 75 -8.76 6.75 -2.67
CA LYS A 75 -8.14 7.28 -3.90
C LYS A 75 -7.41 8.59 -3.66
N LYS A 76 -7.68 9.24 -2.52
CA LYS A 76 -7.10 10.52 -2.16
C LYS A 76 -6.07 10.32 -1.06
N ASN A 77 -5.17 11.27 -0.92
CA ASN A 77 -4.17 11.28 0.15
C ASN A 77 -3.22 10.08 0.13
N ILE A 78 -3.02 9.49 -1.06
CA ILE A 78 -2.05 8.41 -1.22
C ILE A 78 -0.68 9.05 -1.29
N ILE A 79 0.24 8.53 -0.47
CA ILE A 79 1.63 8.98 -0.50
C ILE A 79 2.38 8.06 -1.45
N TYR A 80 3.01 8.65 -2.47
CA TYR A 80 3.81 7.90 -3.42
C TYR A 80 4.92 8.79 -3.96
N PHE A 81 5.91 8.17 -4.60
CA PHE A 81 6.97 8.90 -5.30
C PHE A 81 7.03 8.45 -6.74
N ASN A 82 7.33 9.40 -7.63
CA ASN A 82 7.80 9.04 -8.96
C ASN A 82 9.26 8.61 -8.84
N GLU A 83 9.65 7.56 -9.56
CA GLU A 83 11.01 7.02 -9.46
C GLU A 83 12.11 8.05 -9.75
N LYS A 84 11.81 9.07 -10.58
CA LYS A 84 12.76 10.14 -10.88
C LYS A 84 12.93 11.13 -9.75
N ASN A 85 11.91 11.26 -8.89
CA ASN A 85 11.89 12.22 -7.80
C ASN A 85 12.05 11.57 -6.44
N PHE A 86 12.34 10.28 -6.41
CA PHE A 86 12.47 9.56 -5.15
C PHE A 86 13.66 10.09 -4.36
N SER A 87 13.42 10.37 -3.08
CA SER A 87 14.44 10.76 -2.12
C SER A 87 14.30 9.90 -0.88
N LEU A 88 15.35 9.18 -0.52
CA LEU A 88 15.35 8.33 0.67
C LEU A 88 15.06 9.14 1.93
N THR A 89 15.65 10.32 2.04
CA THR A 89 15.43 11.21 3.18
C THR A 89 13.96 11.64 3.29
N LYS A 90 13.36 12.04 2.18
CA LYS A 90 11.95 12.43 2.15
C LYS A 90 11.03 11.24 2.42
N ALA A 91 11.36 10.06 1.90
CA ALA A 91 10.58 8.85 2.11
C ALA A 91 10.55 8.47 3.58
N LYS A 92 11.71 8.50 4.25
CA LYS A 92 11.80 8.22 5.69
C LYS A 92 10.94 9.18 6.50
N LYS A 93 11.00 10.47 6.22
CA LYS A 93 10.20 11.46 6.93
C LYS A 93 8.71 11.25 6.72
N LYS A 94 8.31 10.98 5.48
CA LYS A 94 6.89 10.77 5.17
C LYS A 94 6.32 9.51 5.79
N ILE A 95 7.07 8.41 5.77
CA ILE A 95 6.56 7.16 6.31
C ILE A 95 6.42 7.24 7.83
N ILE A 96 7.37 7.87 8.52
CA ILE A 96 7.29 8.05 9.97
C ILE A 96 6.08 8.90 10.33
N LYS A 97 5.94 10.07 9.70
CA LYS A 97 4.84 10.99 9.97
C LYS A 97 3.48 10.35 9.71
N ASN A 98 3.33 9.66 8.59
CA ASN A 98 2.04 9.13 8.20
C ASN A 98 1.71 7.80 8.86
N TYR A 99 2.72 6.99 9.18
CA TYR A 99 2.50 5.76 9.92
C TYR A 99 1.84 6.02 11.27
N TYR A 100 2.35 6.99 12.04
CA TYR A 100 1.80 7.31 13.35
C TYR A 100 0.41 7.95 13.27
N ASN A 101 0.11 8.66 12.18
CA ASN A 101 -1.18 9.33 12.01
C ASN A 101 -2.23 8.46 11.32
N THR A 102 -1.83 7.64 10.35
CA THR A 102 -2.75 6.90 9.49
C THR A 102 -2.45 5.40 9.42
N PHE A 103 -1.36 4.94 10.02
CA PHE A 103 -0.89 3.56 9.99
C PHE A 103 -0.61 3.06 8.56
N ILE A 104 -0.23 3.96 7.67
CA ILE A 104 0.19 3.58 6.31
C ILE A 104 1.70 3.40 6.31
N GLY A 105 2.14 2.15 6.15
CA GLY A 105 3.55 1.78 6.22
C GLY A 105 4.17 1.44 4.88
N ILE A 106 3.49 1.73 3.76
CA ILE A 106 3.96 1.40 2.41
C ILE A 106 3.90 2.65 1.55
N ILE A 107 5.03 3.01 0.91
CA ILE A 107 5.06 4.10 -0.07
C ILE A 107 5.42 3.48 -1.42
N PRO A 108 4.49 3.42 -2.37
CA PRO A 108 4.81 2.92 -3.72
C PRO A 108 5.66 3.91 -4.49
N ILE A 109 6.55 3.39 -5.32
CA ILE A 109 7.39 4.16 -6.22
C ILE A 109 6.94 3.81 -7.64
N VAL A 110 6.50 4.81 -8.40
CA VAL A 110 5.89 4.61 -9.71
C VAL A 110 6.72 5.26 -10.82
N ASN A 111 6.51 4.80 -12.05
CA ASN A 111 7.09 5.44 -13.23
C ASN A 111 6.13 6.51 -13.79
N LYS A 112 6.49 7.12 -14.91
CA LYS A 112 5.68 8.16 -15.55
C LYS A 112 4.29 7.68 -16.00
N LYS A 113 4.10 6.36 -16.16
CA LYS A 113 2.80 5.77 -16.52
C LYS A 113 2.01 5.33 -15.29
N ASN A 114 2.44 5.73 -14.11
CA ASN A 114 1.81 5.37 -12.83
C ASN A 114 1.91 3.87 -12.49
N ILE A 115 2.80 3.15 -13.16
CA ILE A 115 3.05 1.73 -12.89
C ILE A 115 4.00 1.62 -11.70
N ILE A 116 3.66 0.76 -10.74
CA ILE A 116 4.50 0.56 -9.54
C ILE A 116 5.77 -0.19 -9.93
N LYS A 117 6.90 0.39 -9.60
CA LYS A 117 8.21 -0.18 -9.88
C LYS A 117 8.91 -0.71 -8.64
N ASP A 118 8.60 -0.17 -7.48
CA ASP A 118 9.21 -0.60 -6.22
C ASP A 118 8.40 -0.02 -5.05
N PHE A 119 8.81 -0.34 -3.83
CA PHE A 119 8.17 0.12 -2.60
C PHE A 119 9.21 0.54 -1.58
N PHE A 120 8.88 1.56 -0.80
CA PHE A 120 9.57 1.89 0.43
C PHE A 120 8.62 1.60 1.58
N THR A 121 9.04 0.77 2.54
CA THR A 121 8.18 0.33 3.64
C THR A 121 8.75 0.76 4.98
N ILE A 122 7.91 0.69 6.03
CA ILE A 122 8.37 0.96 7.39
C ILE A 122 9.51 0.02 7.79
N LYS A 123 9.50 -1.20 7.27
CA LYS A 123 10.58 -2.17 7.49
C LYS A 123 11.92 -1.67 6.90
N SER A 124 11.87 -0.85 5.85
CA SER A 124 13.07 -0.29 5.22
C SER A 124 13.85 0.63 6.16
N LEU A 125 13.21 1.16 7.20
CA LEU A 125 13.88 2.01 8.19
C LEU A 125 14.92 1.22 8.98
N ASP A 126 14.65 -0.05 9.23
CA ASP A 126 15.53 -0.90 10.03
C ASP A 126 16.79 -1.31 9.25
N SER A 127 16.76 -1.16 7.94
CA SER A 127 17.87 -1.55 7.05
C SER A 127 18.91 -0.43 6.88
N THR A 128 18.66 0.69 7.49
CA THR A 128 19.51 1.87 7.38
C THR A 128 19.97 2.32 8.76
#